data_4bcca2dfc01c932acaa7ae48635b0d7b
#
_entry.id   4bcca2dfc01c932acaa7ae48635b0d7b
#
_cell.length_a   1.000
_cell.length_b   1.000
_cell.length_c   1.000
_cell.angle_alpha   90.00
_cell.angle_beta   90.00
_cell.angle_gamma   90.00
#
_symmetry.space_group_name_H-M   'P 1'
#
loop_
_entity.id
_entity.type
_entity.pdbx_description
1 polymer ?
#
loop_
_entity_poly.entity_id
_entity_poly.type
_entity_poly.pdbx_seq_one_letter_code
_entity_poly.pdbx_strand_id
1 'polypeptide(L)'
;DVYEEEVFGFFSMPQKYNERGIRADRSNPFLLRASAGVVIPEGDHRLLLRSRGMGRLWLDGEVIAETSGVKRSSLGAHGHVTDVAEVEALNLRYLGPGDKEVEVSVKGDGKRHAIVFEMVAGNGRVRTTLGETSVSLSNENGEFVLLSPGKREVPLTDDGWVSYRNERSIHYLKLDAQRRAEKRKASGEDDYWKTRHSAAQEFVAAKRADSSDAEKKSVDILLSKAWQKHNARAAAAKVAGGVDYEKTIKPILADNCYRCHDEKTKGGLKLSDRKSALAGGDSEIPAIVPGKPEESFLLELIHPKEAGDDIMPPKGDPLPEKDRELIATWIAEGASFVGAAEQIVPTALTSDLEFLRRVTLDTVGVVPSAEEIDTFQNDPPETRRTQAINRLLADSRWADHWTAYWQDVLAENPNILKPSLNNTGPFRFWIHEALSDNKAMDRFVTELVMMEGSEYGGGSAGFGMASQNDVPMAAKAHVLGTAFLGVEMKCARCHDSPYHETVQRDLFEIAAMLKREAI
;
A
#
# COMPACT_ATOMS: atom_id res chain seq x y z
N ASP A 1 -1.54 23.30 21.42
CA ASP A 1 -2.72 22.41 21.30
C ASP A 1 -3.24 22.10 22.70
N VAL A 2 -4.57 22.03 22.85
CA VAL A 2 -5.27 21.65 24.08
C VAL A 2 -6.18 20.48 23.76
N TYR A 3 -6.27 19.51 24.66
CA TYR A 3 -7.18 18.36 24.58
C TYR A 3 -7.49 17.86 25.99
N GLU A 4 -8.50 17.04 26.14
CA GLU A 4 -8.97 16.54 27.42
C GLU A 4 -8.61 15.08 27.60
N GLU A 5 -8.19 14.74 28.83
CA GLU A 5 -7.90 13.38 29.29
C GLU A 5 -8.71 13.04 30.53
N GLU A 6 -9.12 11.78 30.65
CA GLU A 6 -9.92 11.31 31.77
C GLU A 6 -9.07 10.91 32.98
N VAL A 7 -7.78 10.63 32.74
CA VAL A 7 -6.80 10.23 33.75
C VAL A 7 -5.43 10.81 33.43
N PHE A 8 -4.56 10.89 34.40
CA PHE A 8 -3.16 11.29 34.22
C PHE A 8 -2.32 10.10 33.72
N GLY A 9 -2.60 9.71 32.47
CA GLY A 9 -1.89 8.66 31.74
C GLY A 9 -1.52 9.11 30.33
N PHE A 10 -0.22 9.22 30.00
CA PHE A 10 0.25 9.82 28.77
C PHE A 10 1.27 8.90 28.08
N PHE A 11 0.85 8.10 27.13
CA PHE A 11 1.73 7.28 26.29
C PHE A 11 1.87 7.86 24.88
N SER A 12 0.92 8.68 24.46
CA SER A 12 0.85 9.35 23.17
C SER A 12 0.05 10.64 23.29
N MET A 13 -0.02 11.38 22.22
CA MET A 13 -0.84 12.58 22.08
C MET A 13 -1.46 12.63 20.70
N PRO A 14 -2.61 13.33 20.52
CA PRO A 14 -3.14 13.64 19.19
C PRO A 14 -2.08 14.32 18.32
N GLN A 15 -2.03 13.98 17.05
CA GLN A 15 -1.02 14.50 16.13
C GLN A 15 -1.21 16.00 15.86
N LYS A 16 -0.13 16.67 15.45
CA LYS A 16 -0.17 18.05 14.97
C LYS A 16 -0.29 18.05 13.45
N TYR A 17 -1.13 18.94 12.91
CA TYR A 17 -1.36 19.06 11.46
C TYR A 17 -1.13 20.50 11.00
N ASN A 18 -0.61 20.66 9.77
CA ASN A 18 -0.55 21.95 9.08
C ASN A 18 -1.91 22.33 8.50
N GLU A 19 -1.99 23.44 7.78
CA GLU A 19 -3.22 23.98 7.19
C GLU A 19 -3.85 23.04 6.14
N ARG A 20 -3.07 22.18 5.51
CA ARG A 20 -3.55 21.17 4.54
C ARG A 20 -3.97 19.84 5.17
N GLY A 21 -3.89 19.73 6.50
CA GLY A 21 -4.18 18.49 7.20
C GLY A 21 -3.08 17.43 7.04
N ILE A 22 -1.86 17.85 6.74
CA ILE A 22 -0.67 16.97 6.69
C ILE A 22 0.02 17.05 8.06
N ARG A 23 0.50 15.92 8.57
CA ARG A 23 1.23 15.88 9.85
C ARG A 23 2.42 16.84 9.84
N ALA A 24 2.56 17.57 10.92
CA ALA A 24 3.67 18.49 11.17
C ALA A 24 4.39 18.10 12.45
N ASP A 25 5.70 18.36 12.52
CA ASP A 25 6.47 18.11 13.71
C ASP A 25 6.07 19.00 14.89
N ARG A 26 6.18 18.44 16.07
CA ARG A 26 6.26 19.22 17.30
C ARG A 26 7.69 19.73 17.48
N SER A 27 7.83 20.83 18.20
CA SER A 27 9.16 21.28 18.61
C SER A 27 9.89 20.18 19.39
N ASN A 28 11.20 20.13 19.28
CA ASN A 28 12.04 19.23 20.04
C ASN A 28 13.10 20.05 20.78
N PRO A 29 12.96 20.26 22.12
CA PRO A 29 11.95 19.68 23.02
C PRO A 29 10.58 20.38 22.94
N PHE A 30 9.56 19.74 23.53
CA PHE A 30 8.28 20.39 23.83
C PHE A 30 7.88 20.17 25.30
N LEU A 31 6.98 21.03 25.80
CA LEU A 31 6.39 20.92 27.14
C LEU A 31 5.00 20.29 27.04
N LEU A 32 4.79 19.17 27.76
CA LEU A 32 3.48 18.63 28.10
C LEU A 32 3.08 19.18 29.45
N ARG A 33 1.88 19.79 29.55
CA ARG A 33 1.29 20.24 30.82
C ARG A 33 -0.11 19.67 30.94
N ALA A 34 -0.38 18.99 32.03
CA ALA A 34 -1.71 18.51 32.40
C ALA A 34 -2.11 19.11 33.75
N SER A 35 -3.37 19.51 33.89
CA SER A 35 -3.89 20.06 35.14
C SER A 35 -5.35 19.63 35.35
N ALA A 36 -5.67 19.26 36.59
CA ALA A 36 -7.04 18.95 36.96
C ALA A 36 -7.23 19.11 38.48
N GLY A 37 -8.48 19.24 38.91
CA GLY A 37 -8.87 19.07 40.28
C GLY A 37 -9.19 17.61 40.55
N VAL A 38 -8.54 16.99 41.54
CA VAL A 38 -8.70 15.57 41.86
C VAL A 38 -9.06 15.43 43.34
N VAL A 39 -9.95 14.52 43.68
CA VAL A 39 -10.26 14.19 45.08
C VAL A 39 -9.22 13.19 45.58
N ILE A 40 -8.52 13.52 46.66
CA ILE A 40 -7.64 12.60 47.38
C ILE A 40 -8.43 12.08 48.59
N PRO A 41 -8.77 10.78 48.62
CA PRO A 41 -9.56 10.21 49.73
C PRO A 41 -8.91 10.49 51.11
N GLU A 42 -9.70 10.49 52.17
CA GLU A 42 -9.18 10.70 53.51
C GLU A 42 -8.20 9.57 53.91
N GLY A 43 -7.05 9.90 54.45
CA GLY A 43 -6.05 8.92 54.89
C GLY A 43 -4.66 9.15 54.34
N ASP A 44 -3.79 8.19 54.58
CA ASP A 44 -2.41 8.21 54.08
C ASP A 44 -2.35 7.44 52.75
N HIS A 45 -1.86 8.09 51.72
CA HIS A 45 -1.73 7.56 50.39
C HIS A 45 -0.32 7.69 49.85
N ARG A 46 0.01 6.84 48.87
CA ARG A 46 1.24 6.95 48.09
C ARG A 46 0.88 7.48 46.72
N LEU A 47 1.62 8.46 46.25
CA LEU A 47 1.46 9.02 44.90
C LEU A 47 2.71 8.64 44.11
N LEU A 48 2.51 8.00 42.94
CA LEU A 48 3.56 7.53 42.06
C LEU A 48 3.58 8.37 40.79
N LEU A 49 4.69 9.07 40.53
CA LEU A 49 4.97 9.78 39.29
C LEU A 49 5.89 8.93 38.42
N ARG A 50 5.45 8.58 37.23
CA ARG A 50 6.27 7.98 36.16
C ARG A 50 6.44 8.96 35.02
N SER A 51 7.65 9.10 34.47
CA SER A 51 7.92 10.02 33.37
C SER A 51 9.16 9.62 32.58
N ARG A 52 9.07 9.73 31.24
CA ARG A 52 10.23 9.56 30.36
C ARG A 52 11.12 10.80 30.33
N GLY A 53 10.53 11.98 30.42
CA GLY A 53 11.21 13.27 30.41
C GLY A 53 11.53 13.80 31.79
N MET A 54 12.01 15.04 31.84
CA MET A 54 12.03 15.79 33.14
C MET A 54 10.59 16.09 33.50
N GLY A 55 10.08 15.41 34.51
CA GLY A 55 8.73 15.59 35.02
C GLY A 55 8.72 16.33 36.34
N ARG A 56 7.69 17.13 36.55
CA ARG A 56 7.43 17.84 37.81
C ARG A 56 5.95 17.78 38.13
N LEU A 57 5.65 17.47 39.37
CA LEU A 57 4.29 17.34 39.89
C LEU A 57 4.07 18.33 41.03
N TRP A 58 2.98 19.09 40.91
CA TRP A 58 2.52 20.01 41.95
C TRP A 58 1.20 19.50 42.54
N LEU A 59 1.08 19.67 43.85
CA LEU A 59 -0.16 19.53 44.59
C LEU A 59 -0.45 20.88 45.25
N ASP A 60 -1.59 21.50 44.96
CA ASP A 60 -2.02 22.81 45.46
C ASP A 60 -0.95 23.92 45.35
N GLY A 61 -0.15 23.86 44.30
CA GLY A 61 0.89 24.84 43.98
C GLY A 61 2.27 24.53 44.56
N GLU A 62 2.41 23.51 45.41
CA GLU A 62 3.69 23.05 45.92
C GLU A 62 4.25 21.89 45.10
N VAL A 63 5.56 21.91 44.82
CA VAL A 63 6.25 20.81 44.12
C VAL A 63 6.42 19.62 45.08
N ILE A 64 5.82 18.49 44.75
CA ILE A 64 5.87 17.29 45.59
C ILE A 64 6.73 16.18 44.99
N ALA A 65 6.92 16.13 43.66
CA ALA A 65 7.74 15.12 43.02
C ALA A 65 8.42 15.67 41.78
N GLU A 66 9.65 15.19 41.50
CA GLU A 66 10.40 15.52 40.28
C GLU A 66 11.14 14.26 39.77
N THR A 67 11.13 14.08 38.43
CA THR A 67 11.95 13.07 37.76
C THR A 67 13.08 13.72 36.98
N SER A 68 14.22 13.05 36.90
CA SER A 68 15.35 13.50 36.07
C SER A 68 15.12 13.18 34.59
N GLY A 69 15.58 14.07 33.71
CA GLY A 69 15.51 13.82 32.25
C GLY A 69 16.39 12.65 31.80
N VAL A 70 16.07 12.10 30.65
CA VAL A 70 16.84 11.04 29.99
C VAL A 70 18.25 11.55 29.67
N LYS A 71 19.26 10.97 30.25
CA LYS A 71 20.65 11.19 29.85
C LYS A 71 20.94 10.27 28.66
N ARG A 72 21.51 10.82 27.57
CA ARG A 72 22.01 10.03 26.45
C ARG A 72 23.12 9.12 26.97
N SER A 73 22.84 7.82 27.21
CA SER A 73 23.88 6.85 27.48
C SER A 73 24.56 6.41 26.19
N SER A 74 25.84 6.15 26.24
CA SER A 74 26.62 5.58 25.11
C SER A 74 26.19 4.14 24.78
N LEU A 75 25.32 3.53 25.53
CA LEU A 75 24.89 2.13 25.47
C LEU A 75 23.44 1.95 25.00
N GLY A 76 22.79 2.99 24.46
CA GLY A 76 21.40 2.90 24.00
C GLY A 76 20.36 3.11 25.12
N ALA A 77 19.10 2.95 24.79
CA ALA A 77 17.95 3.34 25.60
C ALA A 77 17.58 2.33 26.72
N HIS A 78 18.53 1.61 27.29
CA HIS A 78 18.23 0.69 28.39
C HIS A 78 18.30 1.46 29.73
N GLY A 79 17.11 1.75 30.26
CA GLY A 79 16.95 2.31 31.59
C GLY A 79 17.19 1.26 32.69
N HIS A 80 17.21 1.73 33.93
CA HIS A 80 17.29 0.88 35.10
C HIS A 80 16.08 -0.06 35.14
N VAL A 81 16.31 -1.34 35.32
CA VAL A 81 15.23 -2.32 35.55
C VAL A 81 14.90 -2.25 37.05
N THR A 82 13.64 -1.97 37.37
CA THR A 82 13.13 -1.95 38.74
C THR A 82 13.21 -3.34 39.38
N ASP A 83 13.36 -3.43 40.67
CA ASP A 83 13.45 -4.70 41.41
C ASP A 83 12.14 -5.51 41.20
N VAL A 84 12.28 -6.72 40.67
CA VAL A 84 11.18 -7.58 40.23
C VAL A 84 10.27 -7.99 41.39
N ALA A 85 10.84 -8.25 42.59
CA ALA A 85 10.10 -8.77 43.71
C ALA A 85 9.08 -7.76 44.30
N GLU A 86 9.39 -6.47 44.27
CA GLU A 86 8.50 -5.42 44.79
C GLU A 86 7.33 -5.16 43.85
N VAL A 87 7.58 -5.25 42.54
CA VAL A 87 6.58 -5.07 41.51
C VAL A 87 5.53 -6.19 41.52
N GLU A 88 5.97 -7.44 41.72
CA GLU A 88 5.07 -8.61 41.78
C GLU A 88 4.17 -8.56 43.02
N ALA A 89 4.68 -8.13 44.17
CA ALA A 89 3.91 -8.04 45.41
C ALA A 89 2.74 -7.03 45.33
N LEU A 90 2.88 -5.98 44.51
CA LEU A 90 1.89 -4.92 44.36
C LEU A 90 1.03 -5.08 43.09
N ASN A 91 1.22 -6.16 42.31
CA ASN A 91 0.63 -6.32 40.98
C ASN A 91 0.82 -5.06 40.11
N LEU A 92 1.96 -4.40 40.27
CA LEU A 92 2.29 -3.14 39.63
C LEU A 92 2.89 -3.42 38.24
N ARG A 93 2.48 -2.67 37.25
CA ARG A 93 3.11 -2.70 35.91
C ARG A 93 4.59 -2.34 36.02
N TYR A 94 5.44 -3.12 35.34
CA TYR A 94 6.87 -2.82 35.25
C TYR A 94 7.13 -1.44 34.65
N LEU A 95 8.16 -0.76 35.15
CA LEU A 95 8.58 0.52 34.58
C LEU A 95 9.10 0.35 33.14
N GLY A 96 8.58 1.14 32.20
CA GLY A 96 9.01 1.11 30.83
C GLY A 96 10.50 1.44 30.65
N PRO A 97 11.20 0.81 29.70
CA PRO A 97 12.62 1.09 29.46
C PRO A 97 12.89 2.57 29.20
N GLY A 98 13.73 3.19 30.01
CA GLY A 98 14.10 4.61 29.93
C GLY A 98 13.16 5.56 30.66
N ASP A 99 12.09 5.07 31.26
CA ASP A 99 11.22 5.85 32.13
C ASP A 99 11.84 5.95 33.53
N LYS A 100 11.41 6.93 34.30
CA LYS A 100 11.81 7.18 35.68
C LYS A 100 10.57 7.22 36.55
N GLU A 101 10.71 6.80 37.81
CA GLU A 101 9.63 6.91 38.78
C GLU A 101 10.10 7.54 40.09
N VAL A 102 9.16 8.21 40.76
CA VAL A 102 9.32 8.79 42.09
C VAL A 102 8.02 8.57 42.85
N GLU A 103 8.13 8.00 44.04
CA GLU A 103 7.03 7.80 44.95
C GLU A 103 7.10 8.81 46.08
N VAL A 104 5.95 9.39 46.47
CA VAL A 104 5.83 10.32 47.58
C VAL A 104 4.60 10.00 48.40
N SER A 105 4.69 10.16 49.72
CA SER A 105 3.54 10.03 50.61
C SER A 105 2.73 11.32 50.62
N VAL A 106 1.41 11.21 50.53
CA VAL A 106 0.48 12.32 50.60
C VAL A 106 -0.64 11.99 51.59
N LYS A 107 -1.12 12.99 52.31
CA LYS A 107 -2.24 12.84 53.22
C LYS A 107 -3.48 13.46 52.59
N GLY A 108 -4.47 12.62 52.28
CA GLY A 108 -5.75 13.05 51.77
C GLY A 108 -6.69 13.52 52.91
N ASP A 109 -7.58 14.44 52.57
CA ASP A 109 -8.59 15.01 53.46
C ASP A 109 -10.03 14.84 52.91
N GLY A 110 -10.18 14.02 51.86
CA GLY A 110 -11.45 13.80 51.17
C GLY A 110 -11.90 14.94 50.27
N LYS A 111 -11.10 16.00 50.13
CA LYS A 111 -11.43 17.17 49.33
C LYS A 111 -10.75 17.15 47.94
N ARG A 112 -11.13 18.13 47.16
CA ARG A 112 -10.57 18.34 45.83
C ARG A 112 -9.30 19.19 45.88
N HIS A 113 -8.22 18.66 45.36
CA HIS A 113 -6.90 19.27 45.28
C HIS A 113 -6.53 19.60 43.82
N ALA A 114 -5.77 20.67 43.64
CA ALA A 114 -5.25 21.04 42.34
C ALA A 114 -3.97 20.26 42.03
N ILE A 115 -4.03 19.41 41.02
CA ILE A 115 -2.88 18.68 40.49
C ILE A 115 -2.42 19.34 39.19
N VAL A 116 -1.12 19.63 39.13
CA VAL A 116 -0.46 20.07 37.89
C VAL A 116 0.73 19.17 37.65
N PHE A 117 0.79 18.60 36.43
CA PHE A 117 1.93 17.81 35.97
C PHE A 117 2.54 18.48 34.73
N GLU A 118 3.84 18.65 34.75
CA GLU A 118 4.60 19.09 33.58
C GLU A 118 5.70 18.11 33.22
N MET A 119 5.96 17.93 31.96
CA MET A 119 7.07 17.13 31.47
C MET A 119 7.68 17.79 30.23
N VAL A 120 9.02 17.89 30.23
CA VAL A 120 9.78 18.24 29.01
C VAL A 120 10.14 16.97 28.26
N ALA A 121 9.55 16.80 27.07
CA ALA A 121 9.82 15.68 26.19
C ALA A 121 10.85 16.05 25.11
N GLY A 122 11.88 15.23 24.95
CA GLY A 122 12.97 15.47 24.02
C GLY A 122 14.04 16.44 24.56
N ASN A 123 15.10 16.64 23.79
CA ASN A 123 16.17 17.63 24.09
C ASN A 123 16.97 18.01 22.84
N GLY A 124 16.37 17.92 21.63
CA GLY A 124 17.03 18.17 20.35
C GLY A 124 17.82 16.97 19.80
N ARG A 125 18.22 16.02 20.66
CA ARG A 125 18.96 14.78 20.28
C ARG A 125 18.27 13.51 20.75
N VAL A 126 17.26 13.62 21.59
CA VAL A 126 16.44 12.53 22.12
C VAL A 126 15.05 12.63 21.50
N ARG A 127 14.46 11.49 21.17
CA ARG A 127 13.10 11.43 20.61
C ARG A 127 12.09 12.05 21.54
N THR A 128 11.07 12.68 20.99
CA THR A 128 9.95 13.32 21.70
C THR A 128 8.87 12.33 22.12
N THR A 129 9.25 11.11 22.51
CA THR A 129 8.31 10.08 22.99
C THR A 129 7.95 10.30 24.45
N LEU A 130 6.70 10.05 24.81
CA LEU A 130 6.21 10.21 26.18
C LEU A 130 6.51 9.01 27.09
N GLY A 131 6.85 7.85 26.51
CA GLY A 131 7.01 6.62 27.27
C GLY A 131 5.69 6.15 27.89
N GLU A 132 5.73 5.69 29.12
CA GLU A 132 4.57 5.35 29.95
C GLU A 132 4.39 6.36 31.07
N THR A 133 4.37 7.63 30.71
CA THR A 133 4.24 8.73 31.67
C THR A 133 2.87 8.71 32.34
N SER A 134 2.85 8.73 33.66
CA SER A 134 1.61 8.68 34.44
C SER A 134 1.78 9.27 35.86
N VAL A 135 0.64 9.68 36.40
CA VAL A 135 0.50 9.97 37.83
C VAL A 135 -0.56 9.04 38.41
N SER A 136 -0.22 8.30 39.46
CA SER A 136 -1.10 7.32 40.09
C SER A 136 -1.18 7.53 41.58
N LEU A 137 -2.31 7.15 42.18
CA LEU A 137 -2.54 7.20 43.62
C LEU A 137 -2.80 5.78 44.12
N SER A 138 -2.26 5.42 45.29
CA SER A 138 -2.55 4.14 45.93
C SER A 138 -4.00 4.12 46.46
N ASN A 139 -4.70 2.99 46.22
CA ASN A 139 -5.99 2.71 46.86
C ASN A 139 -5.81 2.15 48.29
N GLU A 140 -6.89 1.80 48.94
CA GLU A 140 -6.89 1.24 50.32
C GLU A 140 -6.13 -0.09 50.42
N ASN A 141 -6.02 -0.84 49.32
CA ASN A 141 -5.26 -2.10 49.26
C ASN A 141 -3.77 -1.90 48.93
N GLY A 142 -3.34 -0.65 48.75
CA GLY A 142 -1.97 -0.30 48.37
C GLY A 142 -1.68 -0.41 46.86
N GLU A 143 -2.67 -0.80 46.02
CA GLU A 143 -2.53 -0.87 44.57
C GLU A 143 -2.58 0.53 43.95
N PHE A 144 -1.80 0.77 42.88
CA PHE A 144 -1.79 2.05 42.22
C PHE A 144 -2.84 2.12 41.13
N VAL A 145 -3.63 3.22 41.10
CA VAL A 145 -4.64 3.55 40.11
C VAL A 145 -4.28 4.91 39.50
N LEU A 146 -4.41 5.05 38.16
CA LEU A 146 -4.15 6.32 37.48
C LEU A 146 -5.03 7.42 38.09
N LEU A 147 -4.42 8.54 38.42
CA LEU A 147 -5.10 9.67 39.02
C LEU A 147 -6.15 10.23 38.06
N SER A 148 -7.40 10.39 38.51
CA SER A 148 -8.53 10.82 37.70
C SER A 148 -9.23 12.05 38.29
N PRO A 149 -9.59 13.04 37.48
CA PRO A 149 -10.46 14.13 37.93
C PRO A 149 -11.93 13.71 38.07
N GLY A 150 -12.27 12.53 37.56
CA GLY A 150 -13.63 11.96 37.54
C GLY A 150 -13.73 10.66 38.36
N LYS A 151 -14.56 9.75 37.85
CA LYS A 151 -14.82 8.45 38.48
C LYS A 151 -14.12 7.29 37.75
N ARG A 152 -13.32 7.58 36.75
CA ARG A 152 -12.65 6.54 35.98
C ARG A 152 -11.53 5.94 36.80
N GLU A 153 -11.54 4.63 36.92
CA GLU A 153 -10.49 3.86 37.57
C GLU A 153 -9.73 3.06 36.52
N VAL A 154 -8.42 3.27 36.46
CA VAL A 154 -7.52 2.51 35.57
C VAL A 154 -6.38 2.00 36.44
N PRO A 155 -6.38 0.71 36.81
CA PRO A 155 -5.29 0.12 37.60
C PRO A 155 -3.97 0.22 36.84
N LEU A 156 -2.88 0.55 37.52
CA LEU A 156 -1.53 0.59 36.96
C LEU A 156 -0.93 -0.83 36.90
N THR A 157 -1.68 -1.77 36.34
CA THR A 157 -1.29 -3.14 36.05
C THR A 157 -1.04 -3.30 34.54
N ASP A 158 -0.49 -4.44 34.11
CA ASP A 158 -0.29 -4.71 32.68
C ASP A 158 -1.61 -4.69 31.90
N ASP A 159 -2.63 -5.40 32.38
CA ASP A 159 -3.93 -5.46 31.73
C ASP A 159 -4.65 -4.10 31.74
N GLY A 160 -4.63 -3.39 32.86
CA GLY A 160 -5.23 -2.07 32.98
C GLY A 160 -4.60 -1.06 32.04
N TRP A 161 -3.28 -1.02 31.96
CA TRP A 161 -2.56 -0.12 31.07
C TRP A 161 -2.77 -0.46 29.59
N VAL A 162 -2.72 -1.75 29.22
CA VAL A 162 -2.94 -2.19 27.83
C VAL A 162 -4.36 -1.86 27.38
N SER A 163 -5.36 -2.13 28.23
CA SER A 163 -6.76 -1.80 27.93
C SER A 163 -6.95 -0.30 27.72
N TYR A 164 -6.42 0.51 28.67
CA TYR A 164 -6.43 1.98 28.58
C TYR A 164 -5.76 2.48 27.29
N ARG A 165 -4.56 1.97 26.97
CA ARG A 165 -3.82 2.33 25.76
C ARG A 165 -4.60 2.05 24.49
N ASN A 166 -5.22 0.88 24.40
CA ASN A 166 -5.98 0.48 23.21
C ASN A 166 -7.18 1.40 22.99
N GLU A 167 -7.93 1.67 24.04
CA GLU A 167 -9.07 2.57 23.99
C GLU A 167 -8.67 4.01 23.60
N ARG A 168 -7.63 4.55 24.25
CA ARG A 168 -7.15 5.90 23.95
C ARG A 168 -6.54 6.01 22.55
N SER A 169 -5.89 4.97 22.05
CA SER A 169 -5.39 4.92 20.68
C SER A 169 -6.53 5.09 19.66
N ILE A 170 -7.65 4.41 19.85
CA ILE A 170 -8.84 4.55 19.00
C ILE A 170 -9.42 5.98 19.11
N HIS A 171 -9.47 6.54 20.31
CA HIS A 171 -9.92 7.91 20.53
C HIS A 171 -9.01 8.92 19.79
N TYR A 172 -7.69 8.78 19.90
CA TYR A 172 -6.74 9.66 19.21
C TYR A 172 -6.85 9.57 17.68
N LEU A 173 -7.06 8.39 17.11
CA LEU A 173 -7.30 8.25 15.68
C LEU A 173 -8.52 9.05 15.21
N LYS A 174 -9.63 9.01 15.98
CA LYS A 174 -10.83 9.80 15.69
C LYS A 174 -10.58 11.30 15.81
N LEU A 175 -9.90 11.72 16.88
CA LEU A 175 -9.56 13.12 17.10
C LEU A 175 -8.60 13.66 16.03
N ASP A 176 -7.66 12.85 15.59
CA ASP A 176 -6.71 13.17 14.53
C ASP A 176 -7.43 13.34 13.18
N ALA A 177 -8.40 12.46 12.87
CA ALA A 177 -9.23 12.61 11.67
C ALA A 177 -10.06 13.92 11.70
N GLN A 178 -10.67 14.24 12.84
CA GLN A 178 -11.40 15.50 13.02
C GLN A 178 -10.48 16.72 12.83
N ARG A 179 -9.30 16.72 13.45
CA ARG A 179 -8.32 17.82 13.34
C ARG A 179 -7.84 18.02 11.90
N ARG A 180 -7.58 16.93 11.17
CA ARG A 180 -7.25 17.02 9.74
C ARG A 180 -8.36 17.69 8.94
N ALA A 181 -9.60 17.25 9.15
CA ALA A 181 -10.77 17.80 8.47
C ALA A 181 -10.98 19.28 8.79
N GLU A 182 -10.87 19.68 10.07
CA GLU A 182 -10.97 21.07 10.51
C GLU A 182 -9.91 21.95 9.85
N LYS A 183 -8.64 21.50 9.80
CA LYS A 183 -7.55 22.25 9.15
C LYS A 183 -7.81 22.45 7.66
N ARG A 184 -8.19 21.38 6.94
CA ARG A 184 -8.52 21.46 5.50
C ARG A 184 -9.70 22.38 5.22
N LYS A 185 -10.74 22.32 6.07
CA LYS A 185 -11.90 23.20 5.95
C LYS A 185 -11.52 24.66 6.20
N ALA A 186 -10.74 24.93 7.25
CA ALA A 186 -10.33 26.29 7.62
C ALA A 186 -9.43 26.94 6.56
N SER A 187 -8.61 26.18 5.85
CA SER A 187 -7.73 26.66 4.78
C SER A 187 -8.42 26.80 3.41
N GLY A 188 -9.66 26.33 3.26
CA GLY A 188 -10.36 26.28 1.97
C GLY A 188 -9.87 25.15 1.04
N GLU A 189 -9.02 24.26 1.51
CA GLU A 189 -8.46 23.15 0.73
C GLU A 189 -9.56 22.22 0.21
N ASP A 190 -10.53 21.88 1.04
CA ASP A 190 -11.64 21.01 0.64
C ASP A 190 -12.55 21.65 -0.41
N ASP A 191 -12.75 22.97 -0.36
CA ASP A 191 -13.57 23.70 -1.35
C ASP A 191 -12.84 23.81 -2.70
N TYR A 192 -11.53 24.00 -2.68
CA TYR A 192 -10.70 23.95 -3.89
C TYR A 192 -10.86 22.59 -4.60
N TRP A 193 -10.71 21.50 -3.87
CA TRP A 193 -10.82 20.15 -4.47
C TRP A 193 -12.23 19.83 -4.94
N LYS A 194 -13.28 20.23 -4.20
CA LYS A 194 -14.67 20.09 -4.65
C LYS A 194 -14.92 20.80 -5.97
N THR A 195 -14.46 22.04 -6.09
CA THR A 195 -14.61 22.82 -7.33
C THR A 195 -13.90 22.14 -8.49
N ARG A 196 -12.67 21.67 -8.27
CA ARG A 196 -11.89 20.94 -9.26
C ARG A 196 -12.58 19.64 -9.70
N HIS A 197 -13.12 18.87 -8.76
CA HIS A 197 -13.82 17.62 -9.06
C HIS A 197 -15.13 17.88 -9.80
N SER A 198 -15.88 18.91 -9.43
CA SER A 198 -17.11 19.29 -10.17
C SER A 198 -16.80 19.66 -11.61
N ALA A 199 -15.78 20.49 -11.85
CA ALA A 199 -15.35 20.83 -13.19
C ALA A 199 -14.89 19.61 -14.01
N ALA A 200 -14.16 18.68 -13.38
CA ALA A 200 -13.75 17.43 -14.03
C ALA A 200 -14.96 16.54 -14.38
N GLN A 201 -15.94 16.44 -13.49
CA GLN A 201 -17.17 15.68 -13.74
C GLN A 201 -17.99 16.28 -14.89
N GLU A 202 -18.14 17.61 -14.95
CA GLU A 202 -18.81 18.31 -16.03
C GLU A 202 -18.11 18.06 -17.38
N PHE A 203 -16.77 18.16 -17.39
CA PHE A 203 -15.97 17.89 -18.59
C PHE A 203 -16.13 16.44 -19.09
N VAL A 204 -16.10 15.46 -18.19
CA VAL A 204 -16.30 14.04 -18.54
C VAL A 204 -17.74 13.80 -18.99
N ALA A 205 -18.73 14.41 -18.35
CA ALA A 205 -20.13 14.30 -18.75
C ALA A 205 -20.38 14.89 -20.15
N ALA A 206 -19.81 16.07 -20.45
CA ALA A 206 -19.87 16.68 -21.77
C ALA A 206 -19.25 15.77 -22.85
N LYS A 207 -18.04 15.24 -22.59
CA LYS A 207 -17.39 14.28 -23.52
C LYS A 207 -18.20 12.99 -23.73
N ARG A 208 -18.86 12.49 -22.69
CA ARG A 208 -19.73 11.30 -22.81
C ARG A 208 -21.01 11.58 -23.58
N ALA A 209 -21.57 12.79 -23.46
CA ALA A 209 -22.74 13.20 -24.22
C ALA A 209 -22.45 13.34 -25.73
N ASP A 210 -21.21 13.73 -26.07
CA ASP A 210 -20.75 13.90 -27.44
C ASP A 210 -20.31 12.59 -28.10
N SER A 211 -20.11 11.52 -27.31
CA SER A 211 -19.80 10.20 -27.84
C SER A 211 -21.08 9.43 -28.11
N SER A 212 -21.30 9.02 -29.40
CA SER A 212 -22.41 8.16 -29.84
C SER A 212 -22.44 6.76 -29.17
N ASP A 213 -21.50 6.47 -28.29
CA ASP A 213 -21.32 5.25 -27.51
C ASP A 213 -21.86 5.41 -26.07
N ALA A 214 -23.05 6.00 -25.94
CA ALA A 214 -23.75 6.22 -24.66
C ALA A 214 -24.26 4.93 -23.97
N GLU A 215 -23.88 3.76 -24.43
CA GLU A 215 -24.09 2.53 -23.66
C GLU A 215 -23.24 2.59 -22.41
N LYS A 216 -23.90 2.56 -21.25
CA LYS A 216 -23.27 2.29 -19.96
C LYS A 216 -22.57 0.94 -20.04
N LYS A 217 -21.30 0.96 -20.42
CA LYS A 217 -20.49 -0.25 -20.55
C LYS A 217 -20.04 -0.65 -19.14
N SER A 218 -20.87 -1.44 -18.45
CA SER A 218 -20.36 -2.15 -17.28
C SER A 218 -19.22 -3.09 -17.70
N VAL A 219 -18.33 -3.43 -16.77
CA VAL A 219 -17.25 -4.40 -17.02
C VAL A 219 -17.83 -5.71 -17.60
N ASP A 220 -18.98 -6.15 -17.09
CA ASP A 220 -19.67 -7.37 -17.56
C ASP A 220 -20.10 -7.28 -19.01
N ILE A 221 -20.59 -6.13 -19.45
CA ILE A 221 -20.96 -5.90 -20.88
C ILE A 221 -19.72 -5.92 -21.77
N LEU A 222 -18.63 -5.29 -21.32
CA LEU A 222 -17.36 -5.29 -22.07
C LEU A 222 -16.77 -6.69 -22.16
N LEU A 223 -16.77 -7.46 -21.07
CA LEU A 223 -16.33 -8.85 -21.04
C LEU A 223 -17.22 -9.72 -21.94
N SER A 224 -18.53 -9.58 -21.86
CA SER A 224 -19.48 -10.34 -22.69
C SER A 224 -19.25 -10.09 -24.19
N LYS A 225 -19.06 -8.82 -24.59
CA LYS A 225 -18.73 -8.46 -25.98
C LYS A 225 -17.35 -9.03 -26.40
N ALA A 226 -16.36 -8.98 -25.53
CA ALA A 226 -15.04 -9.56 -25.78
C ALA A 226 -15.12 -11.09 -25.95
N TRP A 227 -15.85 -11.78 -25.10
CA TRP A 227 -16.09 -13.22 -25.18
C TRP A 227 -16.87 -13.61 -26.45
N GLN A 228 -17.94 -12.87 -26.79
CA GLN A 228 -18.69 -13.10 -28.03
C GLN A 228 -17.78 -12.96 -29.27
N LYS A 229 -16.95 -11.92 -29.31
CA LYS A 229 -15.98 -11.71 -30.40
C LYS A 229 -14.94 -12.84 -30.47
N HIS A 230 -14.41 -13.27 -29.30
CA HIS A 230 -13.48 -14.38 -29.20
C HIS A 230 -14.15 -15.69 -29.66
N ASN A 231 -15.35 -16.00 -29.16
CA ASN A 231 -16.07 -17.22 -29.49
C ASN A 231 -16.51 -17.26 -30.96
N ALA A 232 -16.87 -16.12 -31.56
CA ALA A 232 -17.16 -16.03 -32.97
C ALA A 232 -15.93 -16.34 -33.83
N ARG A 233 -14.74 -15.85 -33.46
CA ARG A 233 -13.47 -16.18 -34.10
C ARG A 233 -13.10 -17.65 -33.94
N ALA A 234 -13.26 -18.20 -32.72
CA ALA A 234 -13.04 -19.60 -32.46
C ALA A 234 -13.98 -20.51 -33.23
N ALA A 235 -15.26 -20.14 -33.36
CA ALA A 235 -16.24 -20.86 -34.16
C ALA A 235 -15.92 -20.81 -35.65
N ALA A 236 -15.54 -19.65 -36.17
CA ALA A 236 -15.13 -19.48 -37.56
C ALA A 236 -13.90 -20.34 -37.91
N ALA A 237 -12.90 -20.36 -37.03
CA ALA A 237 -11.71 -21.20 -37.19
C ALA A 237 -12.06 -22.70 -37.17
N LYS A 238 -13.02 -23.12 -36.35
CA LYS A 238 -13.47 -24.51 -36.25
C LYS A 238 -14.30 -24.95 -37.45
N VAL A 239 -15.12 -24.05 -37.99
CA VAL A 239 -15.92 -24.32 -39.21
C VAL A 239 -15.03 -24.45 -40.45
N ALA A 240 -13.89 -23.75 -40.49
CA ALA A 240 -12.92 -23.83 -41.58
C ALA A 240 -12.19 -25.20 -41.64
N GLY A 241 -12.37 -26.08 -40.62
CA GLY A 241 -11.71 -27.39 -40.58
C GLY A 241 -10.19 -27.30 -40.46
N GLY A 242 -9.68 -26.18 -39.94
CA GLY A 242 -8.30 -25.79 -40.03
C GLY A 242 -7.34 -26.61 -39.20
N VAL A 243 -6.10 -26.70 -39.65
CA VAL A 243 -5.01 -27.36 -38.95
C VAL A 243 -4.65 -26.58 -37.69
N ASP A 244 -4.78 -27.19 -36.50
CA ASP A 244 -4.47 -26.55 -35.22
C ASP A 244 -2.95 -26.32 -35.08
N TYR A 245 -2.55 -25.07 -35.00
CA TYR A 245 -1.14 -24.71 -34.86
C TYR A 245 -0.49 -25.32 -33.61
N GLU A 246 -1.07 -25.12 -32.43
CA GLU A 246 -0.47 -25.57 -31.16
C GLU A 246 -0.39 -27.09 -31.05
N LYS A 247 -1.41 -27.80 -31.55
CA LYS A 247 -1.49 -29.26 -31.42
C LYS A 247 -0.80 -30.01 -32.56
N THR A 248 -0.67 -29.37 -33.73
CA THR A 248 -0.24 -30.06 -34.97
C THR A 248 1.02 -29.43 -35.55
N ILE A 249 1.00 -28.14 -35.85
CA ILE A 249 2.10 -27.49 -36.58
C ILE A 249 3.29 -27.17 -35.70
N LYS A 250 3.03 -26.59 -34.52
CA LYS A 250 4.09 -26.21 -33.59
C LYS A 250 4.96 -27.40 -33.14
N PRO A 251 4.43 -28.59 -32.83
CA PRO A 251 5.26 -29.78 -32.60
C PRO A 251 6.14 -30.14 -33.80
N ILE A 252 5.60 -30.13 -35.03
CA ILE A 252 6.40 -30.42 -36.23
C ILE A 252 7.55 -29.41 -36.36
N LEU A 253 7.28 -28.12 -36.21
CA LEU A 253 8.29 -27.05 -36.27
C LEU A 253 9.30 -27.15 -35.13
N ALA A 254 8.84 -27.47 -33.93
CA ALA A 254 9.70 -27.61 -32.77
C ALA A 254 10.72 -28.74 -32.91
N ASP A 255 10.25 -29.89 -33.36
CA ASP A 255 11.09 -31.07 -33.51
C ASP A 255 12.11 -30.95 -34.65
N ASN A 256 11.76 -30.25 -35.74
CA ASN A 256 12.54 -30.22 -36.97
C ASN A 256 13.24 -28.88 -37.25
N CYS A 257 12.70 -27.74 -36.81
CA CYS A 257 13.11 -26.40 -37.26
C CYS A 257 13.63 -25.50 -36.14
N TYR A 258 13.00 -25.49 -34.93
CA TYR A 258 13.31 -24.52 -33.87
C TYR A 258 14.73 -24.64 -33.32
N ARG A 259 15.36 -25.81 -33.40
CA ARG A 259 16.76 -25.97 -33.03
C ARG A 259 17.68 -24.97 -33.72
N CYS A 260 17.34 -24.53 -34.94
CA CYS A 260 18.10 -23.59 -35.73
C CYS A 260 17.37 -22.26 -35.93
N HIS A 261 16.05 -22.26 -36.04
CA HIS A 261 15.22 -21.13 -36.42
C HIS A 261 14.31 -20.67 -35.26
N ASP A 262 14.80 -20.66 -34.02
CA ASP A 262 14.20 -20.02 -32.86
C ASP A 262 15.26 -19.19 -32.11
N GLU A 263 15.88 -19.69 -31.05
CA GLU A 263 16.89 -18.95 -30.29
C GLU A 263 18.15 -18.63 -31.12
N LYS A 264 18.55 -19.54 -32.02
CA LYS A 264 19.77 -19.36 -32.83
C LYS A 264 19.57 -18.48 -34.07
N THR A 265 18.36 -18.22 -34.46
CA THR A 265 17.99 -17.38 -35.63
C THR A 265 18.91 -17.55 -36.84
N LYS A 266 19.24 -18.81 -37.22
CA LYS A 266 20.09 -19.05 -38.39
C LYS A 266 19.47 -18.48 -39.65
N GLY A 267 20.28 -17.78 -40.48
CA GLY A 267 19.80 -17.07 -41.65
C GLY A 267 18.84 -15.92 -41.30
N GLY A 268 18.92 -15.35 -40.13
CA GLY A 268 18.06 -14.26 -39.68
C GLY A 268 16.59 -14.67 -39.44
N LEU A 269 16.25 -15.95 -39.59
CA LEU A 269 14.85 -16.45 -39.57
C LEU A 269 14.49 -17.03 -38.21
N LYS A 270 13.34 -16.61 -37.66
CA LYS A 270 12.73 -17.16 -36.45
C LYS A 270 11.33 -17.69 -36.78
N LEU A 271 11.17 -19.01 -36.86
CA LEU A 271 9.92 -19.68 -37.20
C LEU A 271 8.91 -19.78 -36.03
N SER A 272 9.36 -19.56 -34.79
CA SER A 272 8.48 -19.48 -33.63
C SER A 272 7.77 -18.13 -33.51
N ASP A 273 8.25 -17.10 -34.21
CA ASP A 273 7.65 -15.77 -34.26
C ASP A 273 6.95 -15.50 -35.60
N ARG A 274 5.66 -15.21 -35.56
CA ARG A 274 4.85 -14.96 -36.74
C ARG A 274 5.40 -13.85 -37.61
N LYS A 275 5.83 -12.73 -36.99
CA LYS A 275 6.34 -11.56 -37.74
C LYS A 275 7.60 -11.93 -38.54
N SER A 276 8.54 -12.63 -37.89
CA SER A 276 9.77 -13.09 -38.53
C SER A 276 9.50 -14.10 -39.64
N ALA A 277 8.61 -15.08 -39.39
CA ALA A 277 8.26 -16.10 -40.39
C ALA A 277 7.60 -15.49 -41.67
N LEU A 278 6.80 -14.42 -41.52
CA LEU A 278 6.19 -13.71 -42.63
C LEU A 278 7.15 -12.75 -43.35
N ALA A 279 8.11 -12.18 -42.63
CA ALA A 279 9.09 -11.27 -43.22
C ALA A 279 10.22 -11.99 -43.97
N GLY A 280 10.48 -13.25 -43.60
CA GLY A 280 11.65 -13.99 -44.05
C GLY A 280 12.90 -13.71 -43.20
N GLY A 281 14.03 -14.31 -43.57
CA GLY A 281 15.31 -14.09 -42.95
C GLY A 281 16.25 -13.24 -43.81
N ASP A 282 17.56 -13.53 -43.76
CA ASP A 282 18.59 -12.81 -44.55
C ASP A 282 18.40 -12.91 -46.08
N SER A 283 17.57 -13.86 -46.55
CA SER A 283 17.22 -13.99 -47.94
C SER A 283 16.22 -12.92 -48.45
N GLU A 284 15.59 -12.18 -47.53
CA GLU A 284 14.50 -11.23 -47.78
C GLU A 284 13.27 -11.87 -48.50
N ILE A 285 13.23 -13.21 -48.60
CA ILE A 285 12.10 -13.94 -49.17
C ILE A 285 11.20 -14.39 -48.00
N PRO A 286 9.87 -14.10 -48.06
CA PRO A 286 8.96 -14.55 -47.02
C PRO A 286 9.01 -16.08 -46.84
N ALA A 287 9.32 -16.54 -45.64
CA ALA A 287 9.32 -17.97 -45.36
C ALA A 287 7.91 -18.56 -45.42
N ILE A 288 6.89 -17.76 -45.04
CA ILE A 288 5.47 -18.12 -45.08
C ILE A 288 4.66 -16.97 -45.68
N VAL A 289 3.89 -17.26 -46.74
CA VAL A 289 2.91 -16.35 -47.31
C VAL A 289 1.50 -16.87 -46.99
N PRO A 290 0.76 -16.25 -46.06
CA PRO A 290 -0.54 -16.73 -45.63
C PRO A 290 -1.52 -16.87 -46.81
N GLY A 291 -2.16 -18.02 -46.94
CA GLY A 291 -3.10 -18.34 -48.02
C GLY A 291 -2.45 -18.75 -49.35
N LYS A 292 -1.11 -18.76 -49.41
CA LYS A 292 -0.38 -19.04 -50.66
C LYS A 292 0.78 -20.03 -50.39
N PRO A 293 0.51 -21.30 -50.30
CA PRO A 293 1.53 -22.33 -50.12
C PRO A 293 2.63 -22.26 -51.19
N GLU A 294 2.27 -22.05 -52.43
CA GLU A 294 3.16 -22.00 -53.61
C GLU A 294 4.12 -20.80 -53.63
N GLU A 295 3.81 -19.74 -52.85
CA GLU A 295 4.69 -18.57 -52.69
C GLU A 295 5.49 -18.64 -51.39
N SER A 296 5.33 -19.69 -50.58
CA SER A 296 5.96 -19.85 -49.28
C SER A 296 7.29 -20.55 -49.37
N PHE A 297 8.40 -19.83 -49.18
CA PHE A 297 9.76 -20.37 -49.36
C PHE A 297 10.07 -21.54 -48.39
N LEU A 298 9.42 -21.59 -47.23
CA LEU A 298 9.49 -22.74 -46.34
C LEU A 298 9.12 -24.05 -47.03
N LEU A 299 8.05 -24.07 -47.84
CA LEU A 299 7.57 -25.29 -48.51
C LEU A 299 8.53 -25.76 -49.60
N GLU A 300 9.12 -24.82 -50.35
CA GLU A 300 10.17 -25.12 -51.33
C GLU A 300 11.37 -25.81 -50.65
N LEU A 301 11.86 -25.26 -49.53
CA LEU A 301 13.04 -25.78 -48.84
C LEU A 301 12.82 -27.11 -48.11
N ILE A 302 11.59 -27.44 -47.72
CA ILE A 302 11.30 -28.74 -47.08
C ILE A 302 10.90 -29.82 -48.10
N HIS A 303 10.81 -29.50 -49.37
CA HIS A 303 10.42 -30.45 -50.41
C HIS A 303 11.65 -31.06 -51.10
N PRO A 304 11.89 -32.39 -50.97
CA PRO A 304 13.13 -33.03 -51.43
C PRO A 304 13.46 -32.91 -52.89
N LYS A 305 12.44 -32.64 -53.75
CA LYS A 305 12.64 -32.52 -55.19
C LYS A 305 12.86 -31.09 -55.65
N GLU A 306 12.50 -30.09 -54.83
CA GLU A 306 12.54 -28.67 -55.16
C GLU A 306 13.72 -27.97 -54.53
N ALA A 307 14.10 -28.33 -53.29
CA ALA A 307 15.17 -27.69 -52.51
C ALA A 307 16.58 -28.06 -52.99
N GLY A 308 16.78 -29.16 -53.71
CA GLY A 308 18.11 -29.59 -54.10
C GLY A 308 19.07 -29.76 -52.91
N ASP A 309 20.23 -29.08 -52.99
CA ASP A 309 21.25 -29.10 -51.94
C ASP A 309 20.89 -28.20 -50.73
N ASP A 310 19.88 -27.34 -50.84
CA ASP A 310 19.42 -26.40 -49.81
C ASP A 310 18.29 -26.97 -48.94
N ILE A 311 18.05 -28.27 -48.99
CA ILE A 311 16.97 -28.93 -48.26
C ILE A 311 17.02 -28.65 -46.74
N MET A 312 15.85 -28.38 -46.15
CA MET A 312 15.66 -28.23 -44.73
C MET A 312 14.83 -29.37 -44.13
N PRO A 313 15.24 -29.93 -42.95
CA PRO A 313 16.48 -29.66 -42.23
C PRO A 313 17.73 -30.14 -42.96
N PRO A 314 18.89 -29.42 -42.81
CA PRO A 314 20.12 -29.74 -43.57
C PRO A 314 20.84 -30.99 -43.06
N LYS A 315 20.34 -31.63 -42.04
CA LYS A 315 20.85 -32.88 -41.44
C LYS A 315 19.67 -33.75 -40.97
N GLY A 316 19.76 -35.03 -41.26
CA GLY A 316 18.71 -36.01 -40.97
C GLY A 316 17.91 -36.39 -42.21
N ASP A 317 16.83 -37.12 -41.99
CA ASP A 317 15.90 -37.49 -43.04
C ASP A 317 15.03 -36.28 -43.43
N PRO A 318 14.61 -36.16 -44.72
CA PRO A 318 13.64 -35.16 -45.14
C PRO A 318 12.34 -35.26 -44.34
N LEU A 319 11.67 -34.13 -44.16
CA LEU A 319 10.40 -34.06 -43.44
C LEU A 319 9.40 -35.04 -44.07
N PRO A 320 8.67 -35.89 -43.29
CA PRO A 320 7.67 -36.81 -43.79
C PRO A 320 6.62 -36.09 -44.65
N GLU A 321 6.17 -36.75 -45.71
CA GLU A 321 5.17 -36.19 -46.65
C GLU A 321 3.93 -35.71 -45.92
N LYS A 322 3.43 -36.48 -44.97
CA LYS A 322 2.28 -36.10 -44.14
C LYS A 322 2.50 -34.78 -43.41
N ASP A 323 3.70 -34.52 -42.86
CA ASP A 323 3.99 -33.29 -42.11
C ASP A 323 4.14 -32.09 -43.06
N ARG A 324 4.68 -32.31 -44.28
CA ARG A 324 4.72 -31.29 -45.33
C ARG A 324 3.32 -30.89 -45.77
N GLU A 325 2.43 -31.85 -45.97
CA GLU A 325 1.03 -31.62 -46.33
C GLU A 325 0.27 -30.86 -45.24
N LEU A 326 0.53 -31.18 -43.97
CA LEU A 326 -0.05 -30.45 -42.84
C LEU A 326 0.41 -28.99 -42.81
N ILE A 327 1.71 -28.74 -43.03
CA ILE A 327 2.25 -27.37 -43.12
C ILE A 327 1.65 -26.64 -44.33
N ALA A 328 1.58 -27.26 -45.47
CA ALA A 328 0.99 -26.67 -46.68
C ALA A 328 -0.49 -26.31 -46.46
N THR A 329 -1.26 -27.23 -45.89
CA THR A 329 -2.66 -26.98 -45.53
C THR A 329 -2.81 -25.82 -44.55
N TRP A 330 -2.00 -25.80 -43.49
CA TRP A 330 -2.00 -24.71 -42.54
C TRP A 330 -1.67 -23.35 -43.18
N ILE A 331 -0.72 -23.32 -44.12
CA ILE A 331 -0.39 -22.08 -44.85
C ILE A 331 -1.56 -21.67 -45.75
N ALA A 332 -2.17 -22.60 -46.47
CA ALA A 332 -3.34 -22.35 -47.32
C ALA A 332 -4.51 -21.77 -46.52
N GLU A 333 -4.67 -22.18 -45.28
CA GLU A 333 -5.68 -21.69 -44.32
C GLU A 333 -5.32 -20.36 -43.69
N GLY A 334 -4.21 -19.71 -44.07
CA GLY A 334 -3.83 -18.38 -43.60
C GLY A 334 -2.75 -18.35 -42.54
N ALA A 335 -2.07 -19.47 -42.27
CA ALA A 335 -0.94 -19.60 -41.35
C ALA A 335 -1.20 -18.96 -39.99
N SER A 336 -2.23 -19.38 -39.28
CA SER A 336 -2.56 -18.91 -37.94
C SER A 336 -1.57 -19.51 -36.93
N PHE A 337 -0.79 -18.69 -36.24
CA PHE A 337 0.12 -19.10 -35.15
C PHE A 337 -0.58 -19.23 -33.80
N VAL A 338 -1.88 -19.20 -33.81
CA VAL A 338 -2.71 -19.39 -32.60
C VAL A 338 -3.48 -20.69 -32.80
N GLY A 339 -3.44 -21.59 -31.80
CA GLY A 339 -4.23 -22.81 -31.82
C GLY A 339 -5.73 -22.52 -31.94
N ALA A 340 -6.53 -23.54 -32.25
CA ALA A 340 -7.98 -23.40 -32.23
C ALA A 340 -8.40 -22.90 -30.85
N ALA A 341 -8.79 -21.64 -30.77
CA ALA A 341 -9.13 -21.02 -29.51
C ALA A 341 -10.32 -21.77 -28.88
N GLU A 342 -10.15 -22.26 -27.66
CA GLU A 342 -11.25 -22.83 -26.90
C GLU A 342 -12.32 -21.76 -26.68
N GLN A 343 -13.58 -22.16 -26.80
CA GLN A 343 -14.68 -21.26 -26.52
C GLN A 343 -14.64 -20.87 -25.03
N ILE A 344 -14.64 -19.57 -24.77
CA ILE A 344 -14.80 -19.07 -23.41
C ILE A 344 -16.25 -19.30 -23.00
N VAL A 345 -16.46 -20.20 -22.05
CA VAL A 345 -17.75 -20.41 -21.39
C VAL A 345 -17.74 -19.58 -20.12
N PRO A 346 -18.66 -18.61 -19.98
CA PRO A 346 -18.77 -17.88 -18.73
C PRO A 346 -19.03 -18.85 -17.57
N THR A 347 -18.21 -18.78 -16.54
CA THR A 347 -18.45 -19.54 -15.32
C THR A 347 -19.72 -19.07 -14.63
N ALA A 348 -20.41 -19.97 -13.92
CA ALA A 348 -21.53 -19.59 -13.07
C ALA A 348 -21.10 -18.53 -12.03
N LEU A 349 -22.02 -17.68 -11.64
CA LEU A 349 -21.78 -16.75 -10.54
C LEU A 349 -21.41 -17.53 -9.28
N THR A 350 -20.43 -17.05 -8.56
CA THR A 350 -19.99 -17.63 -7.29
C THR A 350 -21.13 -17.62 -6.28
N SER A 351 -21.17 -18.60 -5.39
CA SER A 351 -22.13 -18.64 -4.28
C SER A 351 -21.97 -17.42 -3.36
N ASP A 352 -23.00 -17.10 -2.59
CA ASP A 352 -23.01 -15.94 -1.71
C ASP A 352 -21.91 -16.01 -0.64
N LEU A 353 -21.64 -17.19 -0.06
CA LEU A 353 -20.58 -17.32 0.93
C LEU A 353 -19.17 -17.26 0.32
N GLU A 354 -18.98 -17.81 -0.87
CA GLU A 354 -17.71 -17.65 -1.60
C GLU A 354 -17.48 -16.19 -2.00
N PHE A 355 -18.55 -15.50 -2.44
CA PHE A 355 -18.51 -14.06 -2.70
C PHE A 355 -18.11 -13.30 -1.43
N LEU A 356 -18.78 -13.54 -0.30
CA LEU A 356 -18.47 -12.86 0.96
C LEU A 356 -17.01 -13.08 1.35
N ARG A 357 -16.55 -14.34 1.33
CA ARG A 357 -15.17 -14.66 1.65
C ARG A 357 -14.18 -13.91 0.76
N ARG A 358 -14.42 -13.90 -0.54
CA ARG A 358 -13.54 -13.26 -1.51
C ARG A 358 -13.53 -11.74 -1.36
N VAL A 359 -14.70 -11.11 -1.30
CA VAL A 359 -14.80 -9.65 -1.18
C VAL A 359 -14.20 -9.14 0.14
N THR A 360 -14.34 -9.90 1.24
CA THR A 360 -13.73 -9.54 2.53
C THR A 360 -12.20 -9.62 2.46
N LEU A 361 -11.65 -10.69 1.86
CA LEU A 361 -10.21 -10.82 1.63
C LEU A 361 -9.67 -9.69 0.73
N ASP A 362 -10.36 -9.41 -0.37
CA ASP A 362 -9.93 -8.40 -1.34
C ASP A 362 -10.04 -6.97 -0.78
N THR A 363 -10.93 -6.75 0.19
CA THR A 363 -11.22 -5.40 0.72
C THR A 363 -10.45 -5.10 2.01
N VAL A 364 -10.49 -6.01 2.98
CA VAL A 364 -9.93 -5.79 4.33
C VAL A 364 -8.81 -6.78 4.70
N GLY A 365 -8.44 -7.68 3.79
CA GLY A 365 -7.27 -8.55 3.93
C GLY A 365 -7.42 -9.75 4.84
N VAL A 366 -8.60 -9.99 5.39
CA VAL A 366 -8.88 -11.11 6.31
C VAL A 366 -10.14 -11.86 5.90
N VAL A 367 -10.32 -13.08 6.41
CA VAL A 367 -11.58 -13.82 6.21
C VAL A 367 -12.71 -13.21 7.05
N PRO A 368 -13.98 -13.32 6.61
CA PRO A 368 -15.10 -12.82 7.40
C PRO A 368 -15.23 -13.56 8.73
N SER A 369 -15.56 -12.83 9.79
CA SER A 369 -15.89 -13.38 11.10
C SER A 369 -17.25 -14.09 11.08
N ALA A 370 -17.55 -14.88 12.12
CA ALA A 370 -18.86 -15.51 12.27
C ALA A 370 -19.99 -14.48 12.31
N GLU A 371 -19.79 -13.36 13.01
CA GLU A 371 -20.75 -12.26 13.09
C GLU A 371 -20.99 -11.59 11.73
N GLU A 372 -19.95 -11.39 10.94
CA GLU A 372 -20.08 -10.85 9.58
C GLU A 372 -20.80 -11.80 8.64
N ILE A 373 -20.61 -13.11 8.79
CA ILE A 373 -21.33 -14.14 8.04
C ILE A 373 -22.80 -14.11 8.41
N ASP A 374 -23.13 -14.11 9.71
CA ASP A 374 -24.51 -14.05 10.19
C ASP A 374 -25.23 -12.77 9.71
N THR A 375 -24.56 -11.63 9.80
CA THR A 375 -25.08 -10.36 9.30
C THR A 375 -25.38 -10.43 7.80
N PHE A 376 -24.45 -10.97 7.02
CA PHE A 376 -24.62 -11.13 5.58
C PHE A 376 -25.78 -12.07 5.22
N GLN A 377 -25.94 -13.16 5.93
CA GLN A 377 -27.02 -14.12 5.69
C GLN A 377 -28.41 -13.55 6.04
N ASN A 378 -28.47 -12.66 7.03
CA ASN A 378 -29.70 -11.98 7.44
C ASN A 378 -30.06 -10.78 6.52
N ASP A 379 -29.15 -10.29 5.71
CA ASP A 379 -29.47 -9.26 4.71
C ASP A 379 -30.41 -9.80 3.61
N PRO A 380 -31.30 -8.95 3.04
CA PRO A 380 -32.14 -9.36 1.92
C PRO A 380 -31.35 -9.92 0.75
N PRO A 381 -31.69 -11.07 0.17
CA PRO A 381 -30.94 -11.76 -0.86
C PRO A 381 -30.55 -10.87 -2.06
N GLU A 382 -31.44 -9.98 -2.48
CA GLU A 382 -31.28 -9.10 -3.63
C GLU A 382 -30.28 -7.95 -3.41
N THR A 383 -29.98 -7.61 -2.16
CA THR A 383 -29.10 -6.48 -1.81
C THR A 383 -27.90 -6.87 -0.95
N ARG A 384 -27.87 -8.10 -0.42
CA ARG A 384 -26.83 -8.54 0.55
C ARG A 384 -25.39 -8.33 0.07
N ARG A 385 -25.13 -8.60 -1.20
CA ARG A 385 -23.78 -8.40 -1.78
C ARG A 385 -23.39 -6.92 -1.81
N THR A 386 -24.30 -6.05 -2.21
CA THR A 386 -24.08 -4.60 -2.21
C THR A 386 -23.92 -4.05 -0.79
N GLN A 387 -24.75 -4.55 0.15
CA GLN A 387 -24.64 -4.15 1.56
C GLN A 387 -23.31 -4.59 2.18
N ALA A 388 -22.85 -5.80 1.89
CA ALA A 388 -21.54 -6.29 2.34
C ALA A 388 -20.41 -5.42 1.79
N ILE A 389 -20.41 -5.10 0.49
CA ILE A 389 -19.42 -4.20 -0.11
C ILE A 389 -19.42 -2.85 0.61
N ASN A 390 -20.58 -2.24 0.83
CA ASN A 390 -20.68 -0.94 1.48
C ASN A 390 -20.15 -0.96 2.93
N ARG A 391 -20.44 -2.02 3.69
CA ARG A 391 -19.88 -2.20 5.04
C ARG A 391 -18.37 -2.32 5.02
N LEU A 392 -17.82 -3.14 4.13
CA LEU A 392 -16.39 -3.37 4.01
C LEU A 392 -15.61 -2.12 3.55
N LEU A 393 -16.19 -1.32 2.64
CA LEU A 393 -15.59 -0.06 2.22
C LEU A 393 -15.61 1.03 3.32
N ALA A 394 -16.55 0.92 4.26
CA ALA A 394 -16.62 1.81 5.43
C ALA A 394 -15.81 1.29 6.63
N ASP A 395 -15.26 0.08 6.56
CA ASP A 395 -14.49 -0.55 7.64
C ASP A 395 -13.09 0.06 7.75
N SER A 396 -12.65 0.33 8.98
CA SER A 396 -11.31 0.87 9.23
C SER A 396 -10.18 -0.06 8.76
N ARG A 397 -10.41 -1.37 8.77
CA ARG A 397 -9.46 -2.38 8.27
C ARG A 397 -9.13 -2.21 6.79
N TRP A 398 -10.00 -1.54 6.01
CA TRP A 398 -9.73 -1.21 4.62
C TRP A 398 -8.45 -0.36 4.48
N ALA A 399 -8.34 0.69 5.27
CA ALA A 399 -7.14 1.54 5.25
C ALA A 399 -5.89 0.78 5.75
N ASP A 400 -6.03 -0.08 6.76
CA ASP A 400 -4.92 -0.91 7.27
C ASP A 400 -4.39 -1.85 6.18
N HIS A 401 -5.29 -2.55 5.49
CA HIS A 401 -4.94 -3.50 4.41
C HIS A 401 -4.24 -2.81 3.23
N TRP A 402 -4.84 -1.75 2.72
CA TRP A 402 -4.35 -1.07 1.52
C TRP A 402 -3.12 -0.19 1.77
N THR A 403 -2.85 0.17 3.02
CA THR A 403 -1.61 0.90 3.38
C THR A 403 -0.37 0.10 3.01
N ALA A 404 -0.33 -1.20 3.30
CA ALA A 404 0.81 -2.05 2.97
C ALA A 404 1.02 -2.13 1.45
N TYR A 405 -0.05 -2.33 0.68
CA TYR A 405 0.00 -2.35 -0.78
C TYR A 405 0.57 -1.05 -1.36
N TRP A 406 0.04 0.10 -0.95
CA TRP A 406 0.52 1.38 -1.45
C TRP A 406 1.94 1.71 -0.97
N GLN A 407 2.33 1.24 0.21
CA GLN A 407 3.71 1.37 0.69
C GLN A 407 4.68 0.59 -0.21
N ASP A 408 4.34 -0.62 -0.61
CA ASP A 408 5.16 -1.43 -1.52
C ASP A 408 5.23 -0.80 -2.92
N VAL A 409 4.11 -0.31 -3.45
CA VAL A 409 4.05 0.34 -4.76
C VAL A 409 4.88 1.63 -4.81
N LEU A 410 4.88 2.42 -3.72
CA LEU A 410 5.48 3.75 -3.68
C LEU A 410 6.87 3.79 -3.01
N ALA A 411 7.28 2.73 -2.33
CA ALA A 411 8.54 2.66 -1.60
C ALA A 411 9.46 1.58 -2.18
N GLU A 412 10.20 1.89 -3.21
CA GLU A 412 11.17 0.97 -3.83
C GLU A 412 12.23 0.51 -2.79
N ASN A 413 11.91 -0.55 -2.03
CA ASN A 413 12.79 -1.27 -1.08
C ASN A 413 13.71 -0.37 -0.21
N PRO A 414 13.17 0.48 0.67
CA PRO A 414 13.97 1.42 1.45
C PRO A 414 14.93 0.74 2.45
N ASN A 415 14.70 -0.55 2.76
CA ASN A 415 15.42 -1.26 3.81
C ASN A 415 16.81 -1.79 3.41
N ILE A 416 17.13 -1.83 2.11
CA ILE A 416 18.35 -2.49 1.65
C ILE A 416 19.59 -1.60 1.78
N LEU A 417 19.45 -0.27 1.71
CA LEU A 417 20.61 0.62 1.51
C LEU A 417 21.10 1.36 2.76
N LYS A 418 20.23 1.66 3.73
CA LYS A 418 20.67 2.29 5.00
C LYS A 418 19.74 1.87 6.15
N PRO A 419 20.24 1.16 7.18
CA PRO A 419 19.46 0.82 8.37
C PRO A 419 18.86 2.03 9.11
N SER A 420 19.46 3.21 8.98
CA SER A 420 18.97 4.46 9.54
C SER A 420 17.73 5.02 8.80
N LEU A 421 17.44 4.54 7.59
CA LEU A 421 16.27 4.89 6.80
C LEU A 421 15.10 3.91 6.99
N ASN A 422 15.23 2.94 7.89
CA ASN A 422 14.17 1.98 8.21
C ASN A 422 12.91 2.62 8.79
N ASN A 423 12.88 3.92 8.97
CA ASN A 423 11.72 4.62 9.47
C ASN A 423 10.90 5.22 8.34
N THR A 424 10.25 4.37 7.55
CA THR A 424 9.19 4.79 6.65
C THR A 424 7.88 5.12 7.39
N GLY A 425 7.92 5.06 8.73
CA GLY A 425 6.78 5.35 9.59
C GLY A 425 6.03 6.63 9.21
N PRO A 426 6.71 7.77 9.00
CA PRO A 426 6.08 9.00 8.56
C PRO A 426 5.30 8.87 7.25
N PHE A 427 5.85 8.17 6.27
CA PHE A 427 5.20 7.93 4.97
C PHE A 427 4.01 6.98 5.09
N ARG A 428 4.17 5.88 5.81
CA ARG A 428 3.10 4.94 6.10
C ARG A 428 1.90 5.63 6.76
N PHE A 429 2.13 6.51 7.71
CA PHE A 429 1.05 7.23 8.38
C PHE A 429 0.29 8.15 7.43
N TRP A 430 0.98 8.84 6.52
CA TRP A 430 0.31 9.66 5.50
C TRP A 430 -0.53 8.82 4.53
N ILE A 431 -0.04 7.67 4.09
CA ILE A 431 -0.81 6.74 3.24
C ILE A 431 -2.07 6.29 3.98
N HIS A 432 -1.92 5.81 5.21
CA HIS A 432 -3.04 5.35 6.02
C HIS A 432 -4.10 6.45 6.25
N GLU A 433 -3.68 7.67 6.60
CA GLU A 433 -4.57 8.81 6.78
C GLU A 433 -5.27 9.20 5.48
N ALA A 434 -4.57 9.16 4.35
CA ALA A 434 -5.16 9.44 3.04
C ALA A 434 -6.25 8.41 2.68
N LEU A 435 -6.01 7.13 2.96
CA LEU A 435 -6.99 6.06 2.74
C LEU A 435 -8.17 6.16 3.71
N SER A 436 -7.90 6.38 5.00
CA SER A 436 -8.94 6.55 6.03
C SER A 436 -9.85 7.74 5.77
N ASP A 437 -9.30 8.84 5.24
CA ASP A 437 -10.05 10.04 4.86
C ASP A 437 -10.74 9.89 3.49
N ASN A 438 -10.65 8.73 2.84
CA ASN A 438 -11.12 8.49 1.47
C ASN A 438 -10.68 9.61 0.50
N LYS A 439 -9.38 9.96 0.57
CA LYS A 439 -8.81 11.04 -0.23
C LYS A 439 -8.90 10.71 -1.72
N ALA A 440 -9.41 11.63 -2.52
CA ALA A 440 -9.48 11.47 -3.97
C ALA A 440 -8.08 11.23 -4.56
N MET A 441 -7.97 10.34 -5.55
CA MET A 441 -6.68 9.87 -6.05
C MET A 441 -5.84 10.98 -6.72
N ASP A 442 -6.46 11.92 -7.39
CA ASP A 442 -5.77 13.09 -7.97
C ASP A 442 -5.15 14.00 -6.89
N ARG A 443 -5.84 14.16 -5.76
CA ARG A 443 -5.32 14.84 -4.59
C ARG A 443 -4.18 14.05 -3.94
N PHE A 444 -4.34 12.73 -3.80
CA PHE A 444 -3.31 11.84 -3.27
C PHE A 444 -2.01 11.97 -4.08
N VAL A 445 -2.09 11.88 -5.41
CA VAL A 445 -0.91 12.03 -6.30
C VAL A 445 -0.32 13.42 -6.23
N THR A 446 -1.16 14.47 -6.18
CA THR A 446 -0.68 15.85 -6.05
C THR A 446 0.11 16.05 -4.76
N GLU A 447 -0.43 15.62 -3.62
CA GLU A 447 0.28 15.71 -2.33
C GLU A 447 1.57 14.87 -2.34
N LEU A 448 1.54 13.68 -2.97
CA LEU A 448 2.71 12.81 -3.11
C LEU A 448 3.84 13.51 -3.87
N VAL A 449 3.53 14.13 -5.02
CA VAL A 449 4.49 14.87 -5.85
C VAL A 449 5.02 16.12 -5.14
N MET A 450 4.19 16.77 -4.34
CA MET A 450 4.60 17.94 -3.55
C MET A 450 5.59 17.59 -2.44
N MET A 451 5.59 16.34 -1.95
CA MET A 451 6.50 15.84 -0.90
C MET A 451 6.54 16.78 0.32
N GLU A 452 5.38 17.22 0.76
CA GLU A 452 5.25 18.09 1.94
C GLU A 452 5.13 17.27 3.22
N GLY A 453 5.56 17.89 4.32
CA GLY A 453 5.50 17.28 5.65
C GLY A 453 6.85 17.36 6.35
N SER A 454 7.07 16.44 7.26
CA SER A 454 8.22 16.42 8.12
C SER A 454 8.96 15.09 8.03
N GLU A 455 10.26 15.16 8.27
CA GLU A 455 11.13 13.98 8.39
C GLU A 455 10.70 13.04 9.53
N TYR A 456 10.14 13.59 10.61
CA TYR A 456 9.81 12.85 11.84
C TYR A 456 8.32 12.64 12.04
N GLY A 457 7.49 13.63 11.69
CA GLY A 457 6.05 13.62 11.97
C GLY A 457 5.21 12.98 10.89
N GLY A 458 5.65 12.97 9.67
CA GLY A 458 4.93 12.36 8.57
C GLY A 458 4.67 13.27 7.38
N GLY A 459 3.64 12.94 6.62
CA GLY A 459 3.28 13.59 5.38
C GLY A 459 3.87 12.90 4.16
N SER A 460 3.54 13.44 2.97
CA SER A 460 4.06 12.92 1.69
C SER A 460 5.57 13.14 1.51
N ALA A 461 6.21 13.96 2.35
CA ALA A 461 7.67 14.07 2.43
C ALA A 461 8.35 12.71 2.68
N GLY A 462 7.66 11.76 3.31
CA GLY A 462 8.13 10.39 3.48
C GLY A 462 8.42 9.68 2.16
N PHE A 463 7.71 9.99 1.09
CA PHE A 463 8.02 9.50 -0.27
C PHE A 463 9.42 9.94 -0.72
N GLY A 464 9.81 11.18 -0.38
CA GLY A 464 11.16 11.69 -0.61
C GLY A 464 12.26 10.85 0.02
N MET A 465 11.98 10.24 1.17
CA MET A 465 12.93 9.42 1.92
C MET A 465 12.86 7.93 1.56
N ALA A 466 11.67 7.43 1.22
CA ALA A 466 11.40 6.02 1.00
C ALA A 466 12.09 5.44 -0.24
N SER A 467 12.22 6.21 -1.29
CA SER A 467 12.78 5.78 -2.58
C SER A 467 14.20 6.29 -2.82
N GLN A 468 15.11 6.14 -1.84
CA GLN A 468 16.51 6.55 -1.98
C GLN A 468 17.35 5.46 -2.63
N ASN A 469 17.49 5.52 -3.93
CA ASN A 469 18.49 4.80 -4.71
C ASN A 469 19.45 5.78 -5.39
N ASP A 470 20.40 5.31 -6.17
CA ASP A 470 21.56 6.02 -6.76
C ASP A 470 21.27 7.46 -7.24
N VAL A 471 20.11 7.64 -7.90
CA VAL A 471 19.59 8.95 -8.29
C VAL A 471 18.19 9.10 -7.69
N PRO A 472 18.03 9.69 -6.51
CA PRO A 472 16.78 9.65 -5.75
C PRO A 472 15.56 10.13 -6.54
N MET A 473 15.68 11.19 -7.34
CA MET A 473 14.54 11.71 -8.10
C MET A 473 14.22 10.83 -9.33
N ALA A 474 15.20 10.17 -9.94
CA ALA A 474 14.95 9.22 -11.02
C ALA A 474 14.23 7.97 -10.52
N ALA A 475 14.56 7.47 -9.31
CA ALA A 475 13.82 6.39 -8.68
C ALA A 475 12.35 6.76 -8.44
N LYS A 476 12.09 7.97 -7.95
CA LYS A 476 10.72 8.49 -7.75
C LYS A 476 9.95 8.67 -9.05
N ALA A 477 10.62 9.20 -10.09
CA ALA A 477 10.04 9.36 -11.42
C ALA A 477 9.60 8.00 -12.00
N HIS A 478 10.46 6.98 -11.88
CA HIS A 478 10.11 5.61 -12.26
C HIS A 478 8.92 5.07 -11.48
N VAL A 479 8.91 5.19 -10.14
CA VAL A 479 7.80 4.74 -9.29
C VAL A 479 6.49 5.42 -9.70
N LEU A 480 6.48 6.74 -9.90
CA LEU A 480 5.30 7.48 -10.35
C LEU A 480 4.84 7.07 -11.74
N GLY A 481 5.78 6.87 -12.68
CA GLY A 481 5.50 6.37 -14.03
C GLY A 481 4.77 5.03 -14.00
N THR A 482 5.31 4.08 -13.24
CA THR A 482 4.73 2.74 -13.14
C THR A 482 3.39 2.75 -12.39
N ALA A 483 3.32 3.45 -11.23
CA ALA A 483 2.15 3.42 -10.36
C ALA A 483 0.93 4.16 -10.93
N PHE A 484 1.13 5.28 -11.63
CA PHE A 484 0.03 6.18 -12.01
C PHE A 484 -0.12 6.40 -13.52
N LEU A 485 0.93 6.19 -14.29
CA LEU A 485 0.88 6.35 -15.76
C LEU A 485 0.86 5.01 -16.49
N GLY A 486 1.13 3.90 -15.80
CA GLY A 486 1.26 2.57 -16.43
C GLY A 486 2.46 2.46 -17.37
N VAL A 487 3.49 3.29 -17.16
CA VAL A 487 4.67 3.37 -18.01
C VAL A 487 5.89 2.85 -17.26
N GLU A 488 6.51 1.79 -17.79
CA GLU A 488 7.72 1.21 -17.21
C GLU A 488 8.97 2.00 -17.65
N MET A 489 9.65 2.62 -16.69
CA MET A 489 10.81 3.48 -16.94
C MET A 489 12.10 2.98 -16.27
N LYS A 490 12.11 1.76 -15.73
CA LYS A 490 13.27 1.26 -14.97
C LYS A 490 14.53 1.19 -15.81
N CYS A 491 14.44 0.75 -17.06
CA CYS A 491 15.57 0.71 -17.99
C CYS A 491 16.08 2.12 -18.34
N ALA A 492 15.16 3.09 -18.42
CA ALA A 492 15.45 4.48 -18.76
C ALA A 492 16.35 5.21 -17.73
N ARG A 493 16.66 4.60 -16.59
CA ARG A 493 17.64 5.12 -15.61
C ARG A 493 19.07 5.12 -16.15
N CYS A 494 19.41 4.19 -17.02
CA CYS A 494 20.78 3.99 -17.51
C CYS A 494 20.90 4.16 -19.03
N HIS A 495 19.86 3.79 -19.79
CA HIS A 495 19.80 3.83 -21.25
C HIS A 495 18.35 3.82 -21.72
N ASP A 496 18.12 4.11 -22.99
CA ASP A 496 16.81 3.98 -23.62
C ASP A 496 16.30 2.54 -23.49
N SER A 497 15.02 2.37 -23.22
CA SER A 497 14.46 1.04 -23.00
C SER A 497 14.48 0.21 -24.29
N PRO A 498 15.02 -1.03 -24.27
CA PRO A 498 14.95 -1.93 -25.42
C PRO A 498 13.60 -2.62 -25.56
N TYR A 499 12.70 -2.49 -24.56
CA TYR A 499 11.41 -3.20 -24.50
C TYR A 499 10.20 -2.28 -24.54
N HIS A 500 10.38 -0.99 -24.23
CA HIS A 500 9.32 0.01 -24.11
C HIS A 500 9.70 1.26 -24.90
N GLU A 501 8.73 2.07 -25.27
CA GLU A 501 8.96 3.32 -26.01
C GLU A 501 9.61 4.44 -25.17
N THR A 502 9.97 4.16 -23.91
CA THR A 502 10.54 5.15 -22.99
C THR A 502 12.03 5.31 -23.22
N VAL A 503 12.46 6.56 -23.31
CA VAL A 503 13.87 6.94 -23.42
C VAL A 503 14.38 7.53 -22.10
N GLN A 504 15.70 7.57 -21.93
CA GLN A 504 16.34 8.12 -20.72
C GLN A 504 15.87 9.55 -20.43
N ARG A 505 15.67 10.34 -21.46
CA ARG A 505 15.20 11.72 -21.35
C ARG A 505 13.83 11.82 -20.66
N ASP A 506 12.87 10.95 -20.98
CA ASP A 506 11.54 10.96 -20.38
C ASP A 506 11.60 10.81 -18.86
N LEU A 507 12.42 9.87 -18.38
CA LEU A 507 12.62 9.66 -16.96
C LEU A 507 13.22 10.89 -16.27
N PHE A 508 14.28 11.47 -16.87
CA PHE A 508 14.98 12.60 -16.27
C PHE A 508 14.19 13.91 -16.35
N GLU A 509 13.30 14.09 -17.32
CA GLU A 509 12.36 15.22 -17.35
C GLU A 509 11.37 15.14 -16.18
N ILE A 510 10.82 13.96 -15.88
CA ILE A 510 9.98 13.78 -14.68
C ILE A 510 10.81 13.98 -13.41
N ALA A 511 12.02 13.45 -13.34
CA ALA A 511 12.91 13.61 -12.19
C ALA A 511 13.28 15.09 -11.94
N ALA A 512 13.54 15.87 -13.00
CA ALA A 512 13.80 17.30 -12.91
C ALA A 512 12.59 18.07 -12.40
N MET A 513 11.39 17.72 -12.88
CA MET A 513 10.14 18.29 -12.38
C MET A 513 9.96 18.04 -10.87
N LEU A 514 10.25 16.83 -10.39
CA LEU A 514 10.17 16.47 -8.97
C LEU A 514 11.20 17.21 -8.12
N LYS A 515 12.39 17.41 -8.63
CA LYS A 515 13.47 18.15 -7.96
C LYS A 515 13.29 19.66 -8.04
N ARG A 516 12.45 20.13 -8.98
CA ARG A 516 12.23 21.54 -9.32
C ARG A 516 13.48 22.25 -9.85
N GLU A 517 14.43 21.51 -10.41
CA GLU A 517 15.64 22.03 -11.04
C GLU A 517 16.14 21.01 -12.08
N ALA A 518 17.03 21.43 -12.97
CA ALA A 518 17.67 20.53 -13.92
C ALA A 518 18.52 19.46 -13.20
N ILE A 519 18.52 18.24 -13.73
CA ILE A 519 19.32 17.11 -13.21
C ILE A 519 20.36 16.76 -14.26
#